data_a29b1d943ea757d58422117df0f2f7e2
#
_entry.id   a29b1d943ea757d58422117df0f2f7e2
#
_cell.length_a   1.000
_cell.length_b   1.000
_cell.length_c   1.000
_cell.angle_alpha   90.00
_cell.angle_beta   90.00
_cell.angle_gamma   90.00
#
_symmetry.space_group_name_H-M   'P 1'
#
loop_
_entity.id
_entity.type
_entity.pdbx_description
1 polymer ?
#
loop_
_entity_poly.entity_id
_entity_poly.type
_entity_poly.pdbx_seq_one_letter_code
_entity_poly.pdbx_strand_id
1 'polypeptide(L)'
;MITSLSVLIPVYNRDCSQLVRALQRQAMRIEGLQFEILVADDGSSQEELKAANRAVNQWQGCRVVERSTNGGRAVIRNLLAKEARGEYLLFLDSNVSLLHDDFLLRYVEQGGEQSSEVDVLVGGYELTPAAGYEVNGNLRYRYELSCSAANRAEERAKRPYMAFVSKNFMIRRKVMLQCPFDERIRRYGYEDVLLGKRLQQVRAQVKYVDNPVGFSTFESNAAFLRKTEDALLNLVTLREEMSGFTHIQSVAERLMRQHLEGPLLVLFSLLRPLMRHCLLGDNPSVPCFNAYRLCYYLQLLKKQVK
;
A
#
# COMPACT_ATOMS: atom_id res chain seq x y z
N MET A 1 13.86 -23.19 5.10
CA MET A 1 12.60 -22.51 5.50
C MET A 1 12.89 -21.50 6.60
N ILE A 2 12.21 -20.37 6.65
CA ILE A 2 12.29 -19.47 7.81
C ILE A 2 11.56 -20.09 8.99
N THR A 3 12.05 -19.82 10.20
CA THR A 3 11.53 -20.44 11.44
C THR A 3 10.83 -19.46 12.37
N SER A 4 10.89 -18.15 12.10
CA SER A 4 10.30 -17.11 12.96
C SER A 4 9.66 -16.00 12.13
N LEU A 5 8.32 -15.86 12.24
CA LEU A 5 7.51 -14.95 11.43
C LEU A 5 6.51 -14.17 12.29
N SER A 6 6.48 -12.84 12.14
CA SER A 6 5.38 -12.00 12.64
C SER A 6 4.53 -11.52 11.46
N VAL A 7 3.25 -11.86 11.45
CA VAL A 7 2.27 -11.31 10.50
C VAL A 7 1.66 -10.06 11.09
N LEU A 8 1.75 -8.93 10.37
CA LEU A 8 1.47 -7.59 10.86
C LEU A 8 0.32 -6.96 10.07
N ILE A 9 -0.80 -6.68 10.76
CA ILE A 9 -2.04 -6.20 10.14
C ILE A 9 -2.43 -4.85 10.74
N PRO A 10 -2.19 -3.72 10.06
CA PRO A 10 -2.69 -2.42 10.47
C PRO A 10 -4.19 -2.31 10.18
N VAL A 11 -4.96 -1.82 11.15
CA VAL A 11 -6.42 -1.72 11.05
C VAL A 11 -6.90 -0.31 11.40
N TYR A 12 -7.89 0.17 10.66
CA TYR A 12 -8.67 1.36 10.99
C TYR A 12 -10.10 1.21 10.47
N ASN A 13 -11.09 1.24 11.37
CA ASN A 13 -12.51 1.09 11.08
C ASN A 13 -12.84 -0.11 10.16
N ARG A 14 -12.27 -1.28 10.47
CA ARG A 14 -12.47 -2.53 9.73
C ARG A 14 -12.36 -3.74 10.64
N ASP A 15 -13.18 -4.73 10.41
CA ASP A 15 -13.03 -6.07 10.96
C ASP A 15 -12.03 -6.87 10.10
N CYS A 16 -10.97 -7.40 10.70
CA CYS A 16 -9.99 -8.27 10.08
C CYS A 16 -9.97 -9.69 10.67
N SER A 17 -10.92 -10.03 11.53
CA SER A 17 -10.96 -11.30 12.25
C SER A 17 -10.93 -12.52 11.32
N GLN A 18 -11.65 -12.49 10.20
CA GLN A 18 -11.64 -13.57 9.21
C GLN A 18 -10.28 -13.75 8.55
N LEU A 19 -9.59 -12.65 8.20
CA LEU A 19 -8.23 -12.69 7.65
C LEU A 19 -7.26 -13.29 8.67
N VAL A 20 -7.30 -12.84 9.93
CA VAL A 20 -6.47 -13.36 11.01
C VAL A 20 -6.72 -14.85 11.22
N ARG A 21 -7.99 -15.29 11.20
CA ARG A 21 -8.36 -16.71 11.36
C ARG A 21 -7.80 -17.58 10.24
N ALA A 22 -7.87 -17.10 9.00
CA ALA A 22 -7.32 -17.81 7.85
C ALA A 22 -5.80 -17.94 7.94
N LEU A 23 -5.11 -16.85 8.31
CA LEU A 23 -3.66 -16.82 8.51
C LEU A 23 -3.22 -17.75 9.67
N GLN A 24 -3.93 -17.72 10.79
CA GLN A 24 -3.64 -18.59 11.93
C GLN A 24 -3.73 -20.07 11.55
N ARG A 25 -4.81 -20.46 10.82
CA ARG A 25 -4.98 -21.84 10.36
C ARG A 25 -3.83 -22.30 9.46
N GLN A 26 -3.34 -21.43 8.60
CA GLN A 26 -2.18 -21.74 7.76
C GLN A 26 -0.90 -21.84 8.58
N ALA A 27 -0.64 -20.88 9.48
CA ALA A 27 0.56 -20.87 10.32
C ALA A 27 0.68 -22.13 11.20
N MET A 28 -0.44 -22.57 11.80
CA MET A 28 -0.47 -23.78 12.63
C MET A 28 -0.18 -25.08 11.87
N ARG A 29 -0.28 -25.09 10.54
CA ARG A 29 0.02 -26.26 9.69
C ARG A 29 1.49 -26.32 9.25
N ILE A 30 2.26 -25.26 9.48
CA ILE A 30 3.66 -25.20 9.06
C ILE A 30 4.53 -25.71 10.22
N GLU A 31 5.10 -26.88 10.03
CA GLU A 31 5.92 -27.55 11.04
C GLU A 31 7.20 -26.71 11.31
N GLY A 32 7.53 -26.55 12.59
CA GLY A 32 8.72 -25.81 13.04
C GLY A 32 8.62 -24.29 12.93
N LEU A 33 7.50 -23.73 12.47
CA LEU A 33 7.31 -22.28 12.40
C LEU A 33 6.89 -21.70 13.75
N GLN A 34 7.72 -20.83 14.34
CA GLN A 34 7.33 -19.94 15.41
C GLN A 34 6.64 -18.70 14.80
N PHE A 35 5.38 -18.50 15.10
CA PHE A 35 4.63 -17.39 14.54
C PHE A 35 3.91 -16.55 15.58
N GLU A 36 3.69 -15.29 15.26
CA GLU A 36 2.68 -14.43 15.86
C GLU A 36 1.91 -13.68 14.77
N ILE A 37 0.65 -13.36 15.06
CA ILE A 37 -0.16 -12.47 14.24
C ILE A 37 -0.51 -11.26 15.10
N LEU A 38 -0.02 -10.10 14.71
CA LEU A 38 -0.18 -8.86 15.42
C LEU A 38 -1.09 -7.92 14.64
N VAL A 39 -2.25 -7.64 15.22
CA VAL A 39 -3.19 -6.63 14.72
C VAL A 39 -2.95 -5.34 15.47
N ALA A 40 -2.81 -4.21 14.78
CA ALA A 40 -2.75 -2.91 15.43
C ALA A 40 -3.88 -2.01 14.94
N ASP A 41 -4.76 -1.62 15.85
CA ASP A 41 -5.85 -0.69 15.63
C ASP A 41 -5.35 0.76 15.79
N ASP A 42 -5.46 1.54 14.73
CA ASP A 42 -5.00 2.94 14.67
C ASP A 42 -6.08 3.93 15.13
N GLY A 43 -6.72 3.65 16.27
CA GLY A 43 -7.72 4.54 16.87
C GLY A 43 -9.05 4.51 16.13
N SER A 44 -9.55 3.32 15.79
CA SER A 44 -10.88 3.15 15.19
C SER A 44 -11.97 3.79 16.05
N SER A 45 -12.97 4.38 15.41
CA SER A 45 -14.11 5.02 16.06
C SER A 45 -15.32 4.11 16.22
N GLN A 46 -15.36 2.96 15.52
CA GLN A 46 -16.47 2.01 15.53
C GLN A 46 -16.20 0.90 16.54
N GLU A 47 -16.86 0.96 17.70
CA GLU A 47 -16.60 0.05 18.82
C GLU A 47 -16.94 -1.41 18.49
N GLU A 48 -17.94 -1.66 17.66
CA GLU A 48 -18.31 -3.01 17.21
C GLU A 48 -17.15 -3.69 16.44
N LEU A 49 -16.49 -2.96 15.55
CA LEU A 49 -15.35 -3.47 14.80
C LEU A 49 -14.12 -3.70 15.70
N LYS A 50 -13.92 -2.81 16.67
CA LYS A 50 -12.86 -2.99 17.70
C LYS A 50 -13.12 -4.24 18.54
N ALA A 51 -14.36 -4.45 18.98
CA ALA A 51 -14.73 -5.62 19.76
C ALA A 51 -14.51 -6.93 18.97
N ALA A 52 -14.88 -6.94 17.67
CA ALA A 52 -14.60 -8.08 16.79
C ALA A 52 -13.11 -8.35 16.66
N ASN A 53 -12.29 -7.33 16.51
CA ASN A 53 -10.83 -7.47 16.45
C ASN A 53 -10.24 -7.90 17.79
N ARG A 54 -10.72 -7.39 18.95
CA ARG A 54 -10.27 -7.81 20.28
C ARG A 54 -10.45 -9.30 20.54
N ALA A 55 -11.48 -9.93 19.96
CA ALA A 55 -11.70 -11.37 20.07
C ALA A 55 -10.51 -12.19 19.56
N VAL A 56 -9.68 -11.63 18.69
CA VAL A 56 -8.46 -12.23 18.18
C VAL A 56 -7.45 -12.55 19.29
N ASN A 57 -7.45 -11.82 20.41
CA ASN A 57 -6.58 -12.09 21.57
C ASN A 57 -6.81 -13.48 22.21
N GLN A 58 -7.94 -14.12 21.93
CA GLN A 58 -8.24 -15.47 22.44
C GLN A 58 -7.61 -16.56 21.58
N TRP A 59 -7.02 -16.22 20.44
CA TRP A 59 -6.48 -17.20 19.52
C TRP A 59 -4.97 -17.36 19.71
N GLN A 60 -4.52 -18.60 19.69
CA GLN A 60 -3.12 -18.93 19.87
C GLN A 60 -2.22 -18.17 18.88
N GLY A 61 -1.18 -17.53 19.38
CA GLY A 61 -0.22 -16.79 18.57
C GLY A 61 -0.74 -15.44 18.04
N CYS A 62 -1.95 -15.01 18.45
CA CYS A 62 -2.54 -13.77 17.97
C CYS A 62 -2.66 -12.74 19.10
N ARG A 63 -2.42 -11.47 18.79
CA ARG A 63 -2.66 -10.37 19.74
C ARG A 63 -3.06 -9.08 19.04
N VAL A 64 -3.77 -8.22 19.75
CA VAL A 64 -4.23 -6.91 19.29
C VAL A 64 -3.61 -5.82 20.14
N VAL A 65 -3.10 -4.78 19.47
CA VAL A 65 -2.63 -3.53 20.09
C VAL A 65 -3.54 -2.41 19.62
N GLU A 66 -4.03 -1.58 20.55
CA GLU A 66 -4.92 -0.47 20.23
C GLU A 66 -4.26 0.86 20.55
N ARG A 67 -4.42 1.82 19.66
CA ARG A 67 -4.10 3.23 19.89
C ARG A 67 -5.36 4.01 20.22
N SER A 68 -5.21 5.05 21.01
CA SER A 68 -6.33 5.94 21.35
C SER A 68 -6.68 6.92 20.20
N THR A 69 -5.72 7.20 19.32
CA THR A 69 -5.86 8.18 18.24
C THR A 69 -5.24 7.68 16.96
N ASN A 70 -5.82 8.07 15.82
CA ASN A 70 -5.28 7.75 14.51
C ASN A 70 -3.95 8.47 14.27
N GLY A 71 -2.90 7.73 14.01
CA GLY A 71 -1.56 8.23 13.68
C GLY A 71 -1.22 8.16 12.20
N GLY A 72 -2.01 7.42 11.43
CA GLY A 72 -1.80 7.20 10.01
C GLY A 72 -0.97 5.95 9.69
N ARG A 73 -0.94 5.61 8.40
CA ARG A 73 -0.42 4.33 7.88
C ARG A 73 1.05 4.07 8.23
N ALA A 74 1.88 5.10 8.22
CA ALA A 74 3.30 4.99 8.56
C ALA A 74 3.50 4.67 10.05
N VAL A 75 2.82 5.42 10.92
CA VAL A 75 2.94 5.28 12.37
C VAL A 75 2.48 3.90 12.83
N ILE A 76 1.33 3.44 12.33
CA ILE A 76 0.80 2.13 12.77
C ILE A 76 1.66 0.96 12.28
N ARG A 77 2.23 1.03 11.05
CA ARG A 77 3.15 0.00 10.56
C ARG A 77 4.48 -0.01 11.31
N ASN A 78 5.01 1.16 11.67
CA ASN A 78 6.20 1.25 12.50
C ASN A 78 5.97 0.72 13.91
N LEU A 79 4.80 0.99 14.49
CA LEU A 79 4.41 0.41 15.78
C LEU A 79 4.41 -1.13 15.69
N LEU A 80 3.74 -1.69 14.68
CA LEU A 80 3.73 -3.13 14.43
C LEU A 80 5.14 -3.72 14.32
N ALA A 81 6.04 -3.07 13.56
CA ALA A 81 7.42 -3.52 13.39
C ALA A 81 8.22 -3.52 14.71
N LYS A 82 7.99 -2.53 15.57
CA LYS A 82 8.64 -2.41 16.89
C LYS A 82 8.15 -3.49 17.85
N GLU A 83 6.84 -3.71 17.86
CA GLU A 83 6.16 -4.69 18.72
C GLU A 83 6.41 -6.15 18.30
N ALA A 84 6.75 -6.38 17.04
CA ALA A 84 6.97 -7.70 16.47
C ALA A 84 8.23 -8.36 17.01
N ARG A 85 8.18 -9.70 17.19
CA ARG A 85 9.27 -10.52 17.76
C ARG A 85 9.95 -11.40 16.73
N GLY A 86 9.26 -11.68 15.59
CA GLY A 86 9.77 -12.54 14.54
C GLY A 86 10.99 -11.95 13.82
N GLU A 87 11.83 -12.83 13.29
CA GLU A 87 12.96 -12.43 12.45
C GLU A 87 12.48 -11.81 11.12
N TYR A 88 11.38 -12.32 10.60
CA TYR A 88 10.71 -11.81 9.41
C TYR A 88 9.36 -11.20 9.75
N LEU A 89 9.03 -10.10 9.10
CA LEU A 89 7.79 -9.34 9.27
C LEU A 89 7.00 -9.42 7.97
N LEU A 90 5.82 -10.03 7.97
CA LEU A 90 4.89 -10.06 6.85
C LEU A 90 3.80 -9.00 7.08
N PHE A 91 3.84 -7.92 6.32
CA PHE A 91 2.81 -6.88 6.35
C PHE A 91 1.68 -7.22 5.38
N LEU A 92 0.45 -7.17 5.89
CA LEU A 92 -0.78 -7.33 5.10
C LEU A 92 -1.76 -6.21 5.43
N ASP A 93 -2.30 -5.54 4.41
CA ASP A 93 -3.41 -4.61 4.62
C ASP A 93 -4.66 -5.38 5.11
N SER A 94 -5.44 -4.80 6.03
CA SER A 94 -6.64 -5.43 6.61
C SER A 94 -7.80 -5.65 5.62
N ASN A 95 -7.72 -5.10 4.41
CA ASN A 95 -8.76 -5.18 3.38
C ASN A 95 -8.44 -6.17 2.25
N VAL A 96 -7.56 -7.12 2.51
CA VAL A 96 -7.20 -8.16 1.55
C VAL A 96 -7.83 -9.50 1.91
N SER A 97 -7.92 -10.41 0.93
CA SER A 97 -8.26 -11.81 1.12
C SER A 97 -7.10 -12.70 0.68
N LEU A 98 -6.96 -13.85 1.31
CA LEU A 98 -5.99 -14.85 0.86
C LEU A 98 -6.56 -15.57 -0.36
N LEU A 99 -5.78 -15.71 -1.42
CA LEU A 99 -6.15 -16.41 -2.66
C LEU A 99 -5.74 -17.90 -2.63
N HIS A 100 -4.82 -18.26 -1.74
CA HIS A 100 -4.23 -19.58 -1.67
C HIS A 100 -4.23 -20.11 -0.23
N ASP A 101 -4.55 -21.39 -0.07
CA ASP A 101 -4.52 -22.07 1.23
C ASP A 101 -3.10 -22.31 1.75
N ASP A 102 -2.09 -22.15 0.91
CA ASP A 102 -0.66 -22.28 1.20
C ASP A 102 0.08 -20.92 1.19
N PHE A 103 -0.65 -19.80 1.29
CA PHE A 103 -0.10 -18.45 1.18
C PHE A 103 1.09 -18.21 2.13
N LEU A 104 0.98 -18.58 3.42
CA LEU A 104 2.08 -18.44 4.37
C LEU A 104 3.23 -19.39 4.07
N LEU A 105 2.93 -20.63 3.68
CA LEU A 105 3.95 -21.63 3.34
C LEU A 105 4.84 -21.13 2.19
N ARG A 106 4.25 -20.56 1.14
CA ARG A 106 5.00 -19.97 0.03
C ARG A 106 6.01 -18.91 0.49
N TYR A 107 5.64 -18.05 1.43
CA TYR A 107 6.56 -17.06 2.00
C TYR A 107 7.68 -17.72 2.84
N VAL A 108 7.31 -18.72 3.65
CA VAL A 108 8.25 -19.43 4.53
C VAL A 108 9.31 -20.20 3.72
N GLU A 109 8.90 -20.86 2.64
CA GLU A 109 9.80 -21.59 1.73
C GLU A 109 10.70 -20.63 0.97
N GLN A 110 10.12 -19.65 0.25
CA GLN A 110 10.89 -18.73 -0.58
C GLN A 110 11.83 -17.84 0.25
N GLY A 111 11.43 -17.46 1.44
CA GLY A 111 12.31 -16.73 2.37
C GLY A 111 13.45 -17.60 2.91
N GLY A 112 13.21 -18.90 3.07
CA GLY A 112 14.21 -19.86 3.56
C GLY A 112 15.26 -20.26 2.51
N GLU A 113 14.83 -20.53 1.29
CA GLU A 113 15.72 -20.91 0.17
C GLU A 113 16.75 -19.81 -0.17
N GLN A 114 16.40 -18.55 0.10
CA GLN A 114 17.19 -17.38 -0.24
C GLN A 114 17.59 -16.56 1.00
N SER A 115 17.57 -17.20 2.17
CA SER A 115 17.74 -16.52 3.46
C SER A 115 19.02 -15.71 3.62
N SER A 116 20.07 -15.97 2.84
CA SER A 116 21.30 -15.19 2.88
C SER A 116 21.30 -13.96 1.95
N GLU A 117 20.44 -13.92 0.92
CA GLU A 117 20.54 -12.96 -0.17
C GLU A 117 19.34 -12.00 -0.27
N VAL A 118 18.16 -12.34 0.28
CA VAL A 118 16.94 -11.54 0.11
C VAL A 118 16.50 -10.90 1.41
N ASP A 119 16.32 -9.59 1.38
CA ASP A 119 15.85 -8.80 2.53
C ASP A 119 14.32 -8.58 2.50
N VAL A 120 13.74 -8.49 1.30
CA VAL A 120 12.32 -8.16 1.08
C VAL A 120 11.73 -9.05 0.00
N LEU A 121 10.61 -9.72 0.31
CA LEU A 121 9.76 -10.43 -0.65
C LEU A 121 8.43 -9.68 -0.82
N VAL A 122 8.03 -9.39 -2.05
CA VAL A 122 6.79 -8.67 -2.35
C VAL A 122 5.86 -9.56 -3.16
N GLY A 123 4.73 -9.99 -2.55
CA GLY A 123 3.76 -10.88 -3.18
C GLY A 123 2.75 -10.18 -4.09
N GLY A 124 2.56 -8.87 -3.91
CA GLY A 124 1.62 -8.12 -4.72
C GLY A 124 0.16 -8.37 -4.39
N TYR A 125 -0.73 -8.03 -5.32
CA TYR A 125 -2.18 -8.22 -5.19
C TYR A 125 -2.85 -8.37 -6.54
N GLU A 126 -4.02 -9.02 -6.55
CA GLU A 126 -4.92 -9.15 -7.68
C GLU A 126 -6.27 -8.52 -7.38
N LEU A 127 -6.96 -8.07 -8.43
CA LEU A 127 -8.30 -7.52 -8.31
C LEU A 127 -9.31 -8.66 -8.25
N THR A 128 -10.04 -8.76 -7.17
CA THR A 128 -11.05 -9.81 -6.93
C THR A 128 -12.38 -9.17 -6.50
N PRO A 129 -13.05 -8.42 -7.40
CA PRO A 129 -14.32 -7.79 -7.05
C PRO A 129 -15.34 -8.85 -6.63
N ALA A 130 -16.14 -8.53 -5.61
CA ALA A 130 -17.21 -9.43 -5.16
C ALA A 130 -18.22 -9.67 -6.30
N ALA A 131 -18.79 -10.87 -6.35
CA ALA A 131 -19.83 -11.20 -7.32
C ALA A 131 -21.00 -10.20 -7.21
N GLY A 132 -21.44 -9.66 -8.35
CA GLY A 132 -22.50 -8.67 -8.41
C GLY A 132 -22.09 -7.22 -8.06
N TYR A 133 -20.80 -6.97 -7.77
CA TYR A 133 -20.34 -5.60 -7.59
C TYR A 133 -20.22 -4.87 -8.93
N GLU A 134 -20.90 -3.75 -9.05
CA GLU A 134 -20.85 -2.87 -10.24
C GLU A 134 -19.52 -2.13 -10.32
N VAL A 135 -18.53 -2.79 -10.90
CA VAL A 135 -17.14 -2.26 -10.98
C VAL A 135 -16.95 -1.25 -12.11
N ASN A 136 -17.78 -1.30 -13.16
CA ASN A 136 -17.58 -0.49 -14.36
C ASN A 136 -17.67 1.01 -14.12
N GLY A 137 -18.50 1.45 -13.18
CA GLY A 137 -18.62 2.85 -12.74
C GLY A 137 -17.58 3.29 -11.71
N ASN A 138 -16.70 2.39 -11.26
CA ASN A 138 -15.75 2.70 -10.19
C ASN A 138 -14.39 3.13 -10.75
N LEU A 139 -14.00 4.38 -10.47
CA LEU A 139 -12.73 4.97 -10.92
C LEU A 139 -11.51 4.23 -10.37
N ARG A 140 -11.55 3.82 -9.09
CA ARG A 140 -10.44 3.09 -8.46
C ARG A 140 -10.22 1.75 -9.15
N TYR A 141 -11.29 0.99 -9.37
CA TYR A 141 -11.21 -0.29 -10.05
C TYR A 141 -10.64 -0.16 -11.46
N ARG A 142 -11.18 0.78 -12.26
CA ARG A 142 -10.70 1.04 -13.63
C ARG A 142 -9.23 1.42 -13.67
N TYR A 143 -8.80 2.26 -12.74
CA TYR A 143 -7.40 2.66 -12.64
C TYR A 143 -6.50 1.46 -12.29
N GLU A 144 -6.84 0.69 -11.27
CA GLU A 144 -6.08 -0.51 -10.88
C GLU A 144 -6.04 -1.55 -12.01
N LEU A 145 -7.16 -1.75 -12.71
CA LEU A 145 -7.24 -2.64 -13.86
C LEU A 145 -6.31 -2.19 -15.00
N SER A 146 -6.25 -0.89 -15.27
CA SER A 146 -5.33 -0.34 -16.28
C SER A 146 -3.85 -0.54 -15.94
N CYS A 147 -3.54 -0.73 -14.66
CA CYS A 147 -2.19 -0.98 -14.16
C CYS A 147 -1.88 -2.49 -13.99
N SER A 148 -2.86 -3.38 -14.17
CA SER A 148 -2.73 -4.80 -13.82
C SER A 148 -1.56 -5.52 -14.50
N ALA A 149 -1.33 -5.25 -15.79
CA ALA A 149 -0.20 -5.83 -16.52
C ALA A 149 1.16 -5.39 -15.94
N ALA A 150 1.29 -4.09 -15.57
CA ALA A 150 2.51 -3.55 -14.96
C ALA A 150 2.69 -4.00 -13.50
N ASN A 151 1.64 -4.51 -12.87
CA ASN A 151 1.64 -5.00 -11.49
C ASN A 151 2.03 -6.49 -11.37
N ARG A 152 2.27 -7.21 -12.45
CA ARG A 152 2.78 -8.57 -12.41
C ARG A 152 4.18 -8.61 -11.78
N ALA A 153 4.49 -9.68 -11.05
CA ALA A 153 5.77 -9.85 -10.35
C ALA A 153 6.99 -9.65 -11.29
N GLU A 154 6.94 -10.23 -12.50
CA GLU A 154 8.00 -10.09 -13.52
C GLU A 154 8.23 -8.64 -13.96
N GLU A 155 7.16 -7.87 -14.20
CA GLU A 155 7.28 -6.47 -14.61
C GLU A 155 7.76 -5.57 -13.48
N ARG A 156 7.34 -5.85 -12.26
CA ARG A 156 7.77 -5.13 -11.06
C ARG A 156 9.23 -5.42 -10.72
N ALA A 157 9.69 -6.65 -10.95
CA ALA A 157 11.08 -7.04 -10.74
C ALA A 157 12.09 -6.24 -11.59
N LYS A 158 11.66 -5.70 -12.73
CA LYS A 158 12.48 -4.80 -13.58
C LYS A 158 12.80 -3.46 -12.91
N ARG A 159 11.99 -3.05 -11.92
CA ARG A 159 12.14 -1.78 -11.18
C ARG A 159 11.85 -2.00 -9.69
N PRO A 160 12.65 -2.82 -8.99
CA PRO A 160 12.27 -3.42 -7.72
C PRO A 160 11.95 -2.42 -6.61
N TYR A 161 12.60 -1.28 -6.60
CA TYR A 161 12.33 -0.26 -5.58
C TYR A 161 11.21 0.70 -5.96
N MET A 162 11.13 1.08 -7.24
CA MET A 162 10.09 2.01 -7.74
C MET A 162 8.70 1.36 -7.80
N ALA A 163 8.65 0.05 -7.99
CA ALA A 163 7.41 -0.72 -8.05
C ALA A 163 6.98 -1.28 -6.69
N PHE A 164 7.66 -0.92 -5.59
CA PHE A 164 7.32 -1.38 -4.25
C PHE A 164 5.93 -0.92 -3.82
N VAL A 165 5.16 -1.82 -3.23
CA VAL A 165 3.86 -1.53 -2.60
C VAL A 165 3.77 -2.24 -1.26
N SER A 166 3.19 -1.57 -0.27
CA SER A 166 3.14 -2.04 1.12
C SER A 166 1.91 -2.89 1.47
N LYS A 167 1.12 -3.32 0.48
CA LYS A 167 -0.13 -4.06 0.72
C LYS A 167 0.09 -5.52 1.14
N ASN A 168 1.15 -6.14 0.61
CA ASN A 168 1.51 -7.53 0.84
C ASN A 168 3.02 -7.70 0.60
N PHE A 169 3.82 -7.66 1.66
CA PHE A 169 5.26 -7.85 1.57
C PHE A 169 5.83 -8.42 2.87
N MET A 170 6.85 -9.24 2.75
CA MET A 170 7.66 -9.76 3.86
C MET A 170 9.04 -9.09 3.86
N ILE A 171 9.54 -8.71 5.03
CA ILE A 171 10.83 -8.02 5.19
C ILE A 171 11.56 -8.55 6.43
N ARG A 172 12.89 -8.62 6.39
CA ARG A 172 13.68 -8.88 7.59
C ARG A 172 13.46 -7.78 8.62
N ARG A 173 13.18 -8.18 9.86
CA ARG A 173 12.95 -7.22 10.96
C ARG A 173 14.09 -6.22 11.10
N LYS A 174 15.36 -6.65 11.01
CA LYS A 174 16.52 -5.76 11.09
C LYS A 174 16.50 -4.66 10.03
N VAL A 175 16.11 -4.99 8.79
CA VAL A 175 16.01 -4.03 7.68
C VAL A 175 14.86 -3.06 7.90
N MET A 176 13.68 -3.55 8.33
CA MET A 176 12.53 -2.71 8.64
C MET A 176 12.81 -1.70 9.76
N LEU A 177 13.53 -2.11 10.80
CA LEU A 177 13.90 -1.22 11.91
C LEU A 177 14.96 -0.19 11.51
N GLN A 178 15.87 -0.56 10.59
CA GLN A 178 16.84 0.38 10.01
C GLN A 178 16.21 1.36 9.04
N CYS A 179 15.16 0.95 8.33
CA CYS A 179 14.50 1.70 7.27
C CYS A 179 12.98 1.77 7.53
N PRO A 180 12.53 2.50 8.57
CA PRO A 180 11.11 2.60 8.90
C PRO A 180 10.35 3.46 7.89
N PHE A 181 9.01 3.32 7.88
CA PHE A 181 8.13 4.26 7.19
C PHE A 181 8.32 5.68 7.70
N ASP A 182 8.14 6.66 6.84
CA ASP A 182 8.27 8.07 7.23
C ASP A 182 6.99 8.58 7.89
N GLU A 183 7.04 8.82 9.20
CA GLU A 183 5.90 9.26 10.00
C GLU A 183 5.49 10.73 9.73
N ARG A 184 6.28 11.49 8.97
CA ARG A 184 5.88 12.81 8.46
C ARG A 184 4.72 12.70 7.47
N ILE A 185 4.59 11.54 6.79
CA ILE A 185 3.50 11.23 5.87
C ILE A 185 2.26 10.81 6.67
N ARG A 186 1.45 11.78 7.07
CA ARG A 186 0.21 11.53 7.80
C ARG A 186 -1.00 11.33 6.91
N ARG A 187 -0.99 11.89 5.68
CA ARG A 187 -2.04 11.71 4.69
C ARG A 187 -1.80 10.43 3.89
N TYR A 188 -2.83 9.99 3.16
CA TYR A 188 -2.74 8.83 2.29
C TYR A 188 -1.76 9.06 1.13
N GLY A 189 -0.94 8.03 0.84
CA GLY A 189 -0.16 7.88 -0.38
C GLY A 189 1.31 8.32 -0.31
N TYR A 190 2.10 7.64 -1.11
CA TYR A 190 3.55 7.76 -1.26
C TYR A 190 4.40 7.29 -0.06
N GLU A 191 3.81 6.79 1.02
CA GLU A 191 4.55 6.20 2.13
C GLU A 191 5.31 4.93 1.69
N ASP A 192 4.71 4.14 0.81
CA ASP A 192 5.30 2.93 0.25
C ASP A 192 6.38 3.25 -0.81
N VAL A 193 6.14 4.22 -1.67
CA VAL A 193 7.11 4.66 -2.69
C VAL A 193 8.37 5.23 -2.02
N LEU A 194 8.21 6.02 -0.94
CA LEU A 194 9.35 6.54 -0.18
C LEU A 194 10.11 5.42 0.54
N LEU A 195 9.39 4.43 1.09
CA LEU A 195 10.04 3.24 1.66
C LEU A 195 10.85 2.50 0.58
N GLY A 196 10.29 2.30 -0.62
CA GLY A 196 11.01 1.70 -1.74
C GLY A 196 12.32 2.44 -2.07
N LYS A 197 12.31 3.78 -2.06
CA LYS A 197 13.52 4.58 -2.25
C LYS A 197 14.53 4.39 -1.12
N ARG A 198 14.08 4.34 0.14
CA ARG A 198 14.96 4.09 1.30
C ARG A 198 15.56 2.69 1.26
N LEU A 199 14.79 1.68 0.85
CA LEU A 199 15.31 0.32 0.63
C LEU A 199 16.42 0.30 -0.43
N GLN A 200 16.29 1.11 -1.50
CA GLN A 200 17.35 1.28 -2.51
C GLN A 200 18.61 1.91 -1.90
N GLN A 201 18.46 2.94 -1.06
CA GLN A 201 19.58 3.64 -0.43
C GLN A 201 20.40 2.71 0.49
N VAL A 202 19.73 1.82 1.23
CA VAL A 202 20.39 0.82 2.08
C VAL A 202 20.77 -0.46 1.31
N ARG A 203 20.56 -0.49 -0.01
CA ARG A 203 20.85 -1.62 -0.91
C ARG A 203 20.17 -2.93 -0.49
N ALA A 204 18.96 -2.84 0.11
CA ALA A 204 18.19 -4.01 0.48
C ALA A 204 17.82 -4.83 -0.77
N GLN A 205 17.98 -6.14 -0.71
CA GLN A 205 17.65 -7.03 -1.82
C GLN A 205 16.15 -7.27 -1.86
N VAL A 206 15.45 -6.70 -2.87
CA VAL A 206 14.00 -6.82 -3.07
C VAL A 206 13.71 -7.80 -4.18
N LYS A 207 12.93 -8.83 -3.88
CA LYS A 207 12.44 -9.82 -4.85
C LYS A 207 10.92 -9.81 -4.90
N TYR A 208 10.38 -9.96 -6.10
CA TYR A 208 8.94 -10.15 -6.34
C TYR A 208 8.64 -11.62 -6.48
N VAL A 209 7.57 -12.06 -5.83
CA VAL A 209 7.13 -13.46 -5.81
C VAL A 209 5.68 -13.54 -6.23
N ASP A 210 5.31 -14.64 -6.88
CA ASP A 210 3.93 -14.89 -7.27
C ASP A 210 3.14 -15.46 -6.08
N ASN A 211 2.80 -14.54 -5.16
CA ASN A 211 2.00 -14.86 -3.97
C ASN A 211 1.04 -13.71 -3.65
N PRO A 212 0.13 -13.37 -4.60
CA PRO A 212 -0.75 -12.23 -4.46
C PRO A 212 -1.83 -12.44 -3.41
N VAL A 213 -2.34 -11.34 -2.88
CA VAL A 213 -3.59 -11.28 -2.11
C VAL A 213 -4.72 -10.70 -2.95
N GLY A 214 -5.96 -11.09 -2.67
CA GLY A 214 -7.13 -10.52 -3.31
C GLY A 214 -7.45 -9.12 -2.80
N PHE A 215 -7.78 -8.21 -3.69
CA PHE A 215 -8.23 -6.86 -3.40
C PHE A 215 -9.63 -6.64 -3.98
N SER A 216 -10.63 -6.59 -3.10
CA SER A 216 -12.05 -6.58 -3.48
C SER A 216 -12.80 -5.30 -3.09
N THR A 217 -12.18 -4.41 -2.31
CA THR A 217 -12.88 -3.25 -1.74
C THR A 217 -12.46 -1.97 -2.45
N PHE A 218 -13.39 -1.36 -3.16
CA PHE A 218 -13.17 -0.12 -3.88
C PHE A 218 -14.03 0.98 -3.29
N GLU A 219 -13.40 2.07 -2.85
CA GLU A 219 -14.08 3.26 -2.36
C GLU A 219 -14.84 3.99 -3.48
N SER A 220 -15.77 4.89 -3.09
CA SER A 220 -16.46 5.73 -4.06
C SER A 220 -15.51 6.62 -4.87
N ASN A 221 -15.90 6.99 -6.09
CA ASN A 221 -15.13 7.87 -6.97
C ASN A 221 -14.69 9.15 -6.26
N ALA A 222 -15.60 9.75 -5.46
CA ALA A 222 -15.30 10.96 -4.68
C ALA A 222 -14.24 10.72 -3.60
N ALA A 223 -14.29 9.58 -2.89
CA ALA A 223 -13.30 9.24 -1.88
C ALA A 223 -11.94 8.95 -2.50
N PHE A 224 -11.90 8.23 -3.63
CA PHE A 224 -10.66 7.94 -4.34
C PHE A 224 -10.01 9.20 -4.90
N LEU A 225 -10.80 10.11 -5.48
CA LEU A 225 -10.29 11.38 -5.98
C LEU A 225 -9.68 12.24 -4.86
N ARG A 226 -10.36 12.35 -3.70
CA ARG A 226 -9.81 13.05 -2.52
C ARG A 226 -8.49 12.43 -2.03
N LYS A 227 -8.45 11.09 -1.88
CA LYS A 227 -7.22 10.39 -1.52
C LYS A 227 -6.08 10.64 -2.51
N THR A 228 -6.40 10.74 -3.80
CA THR A 228 -5.41 11.08 -4.83
C THR A 228 -4.90 12.51 -4.67
N GLU A 229 -5.79 13.47 -4.42
CA GLU A 229 -5.41 14.87 -4.16
C GLU A 229 -4.52 14.98 -2.91
N ASP A 230 -4.85 14.25 -1.83
CA ASP A 230 -4.02 14.16 -0.61
C ASP A 230 -2.63 13.53 -0.88
N ALA A 231 -2.59 12.46 -1.67
CA ALA A 231 -1.34 11.84 -2.06
C ALA A 231 -0.43 12.81 -2.85
N LEU A 232 -1.01 13.60 -3.74
CA LEU A 232 -0.25 14.62 -4.50
C LEU A 232 0.27 15.75 -3.62
N LEU A 233 -0.41 16.10 -2.53
CA LEU A 233 0.12 17.02 -1.51
C LEU A 233 1.35 16.45 -0.82
N ASN A 234 1.32 15.15 -0.44
CA ASN A 234 2.52 14.48 0.10
C ASN A 234 3.68 14.53 -0.90
N LEU A 235 3.40 14.24 -2.19
CA LEU A 235 4.43 14.23 -3.23
C LEU A 235 5.07 15.61 -3.42
N VAL A 236 4.30 16.70 -3.28
CA VAL A 236 4.81 18.06 -3.34
C VAL A 236 5.70 18.35 -2.14
N THR A 237 5.28 17.97 -0.93
CA THR A 237 6.06 18.14 0.30
C THR A 237 7.39 17.35 0.25
N LEU A 238 7.38 16.17 -0.37
CA LEU A 238 8.53 15.27 -0.47
C LEU A 238 9.24 15.38 -1.83
N ARG A 239 9.01 16.48 -2.58
CA ARG A 239 9.46 16.60 -3.97
C ARG A 239 10.94 16.28 -4.15
N GLU A 240 11.80 16.85 -3.33
CA GLU A 240 13.25 16.65 -3.42
C GLU A 240 13.64 15.22 -3.03
N GLU A 241 13.06 14.71 -1.94
CA GLU A 241 13.32 13.35 -1.48
C GLU A 241 12.83 12.28 -2.49
N MET A 242 11.82 12.60 -3.31
CA MET A 242 11.21 11.67 -4.30
C MET A 242 11.70 11.92 -5.74
N SER A 243 12.61 12.88 -5.94
CA SER A 243 13.11 13.23 -7.28
C SER A 243 13.64 12.02 -8.04
N GLY A 244 13.21 11.90 -9.29
CA GLY A 244 13.55 10.78 -10.18
C GLY A 244 12.87 9.44 -9.85
N PHE A 245 12.01 9.37 -8.82
CA PHE A 245 11.43 8.13 -8.33
C PHE A 245 9.96 7.92 -8.73
N THR A 246 9.28 8.97 -9.20
CA THR A 246 7.89 8.85 -9.65
C THR A 246 7.69 9.36 -11.09
N HIS A 247 6.89 8.63 -11.86
CA HIS A 247 6.61 9.01 -13.25
C HIS A 247 5.94 10.39 -13.37
N ILE A 248 5.03 10.72 -12.45
CA ILE A 248 4.32 12.02 -12.47
C ILE A 248 5.27 13.19 -12.26
N GLN A 249 6.29 13.07 -11.40
CA GLN A 249 7.32 14.10 -11.23
C GLN A 249 8.14 14.28 -12.51
N SER A 250 8.59 13.18 -13.10
CA SER A 250 9.39 13.22 -14.34
C SER A 250 8.64 13.91 -15.48
N VAL A 251 7.34 13.62 -15.63
CA VAL A 251 6.49 14.28 -16.64
C VAL A 251 6.31 15.77 -16.32
N ALA A 252 6.01 16.11 -15.06
CA ALA A 252 5.84 17.50 -14.63
C ALA A 252 7.12 18.32 -14.86
N GLU A 253 8.29 17.79 -14.48
CA GLU A 253 9.58 18.43 -14.68
C GLU A 253 9.90 18.64 -16.17
N ARG A 254 9.53 17.68 -17.03
CA ARG A 254 9.67 17.83 -18.48
C ARG A 254 8.81 18.97 -19.02
N LEU A 255 7.55 19.06 -18.60
CA LEU A 255 6.64 20.14 -19.00
C LEU A 255 7.14 21.50 -18.53
N MET A 256 7.63 21.60 -17.29
CA MET A 256 8.19 22.84 -16.74
C MET A 256 9.46 23.28 -17.50
N ARG A 257 10.35 22.35 -17.84
CA ARG A 257 11.53 22.67 -18.67
C ARG A 257 11.17 23.17 -20.08
N GLN A 258 10.01 22.77 -20.60
CA GLN A 258 9.50 23.21 -21.90
C GLN A 258 8.59 24.46 -21.79
N HIS A 259 8.39 25.02 -20.60
CA HIS A 259 7.49 26.15 -20.31
C HIS A 259 6.03 25.89 -20.73
N LEU A 260 5.60 24.62 -20.73
CA LEU A 260 4.24 24.22 -21.11
C LEU A 260 3.26 24.18 -19.93
N GLU A 261 3.76 24.29 -18.69
CA GLU A 261 2.93 24.24 -17.49
C GLU A 261 1.95 25.40 -17.38
N GLY A 262 2.34 26.60 -17.84
CA GLY A 262 1.48 27.79 -17.80
C GLY A 262 0.22 27.64 -18.65
N PRO A 263 0.32 27.42 -19.97
CA PRO A 263 -0.81 27.15 -20.85
C PRO A 263 -1.67 25.96 -20.38
N LEU A 264 -1.02 24.88 -19.93
CA LEU A 264 -1.71 23.70 -19.41
C LEU A 264 -2.55 24.01 -18.18
N LEU A 265 -2.05 24.83 -17.25
CA LEU A 265 -2.78 25.22 -16.03
C LEU A 265 -3.95 26.16 -16.33
N VAL A 266 -3.85 27.04 -17.33
CA VAL A 266 -4.98 27.85 -17.81
C VAL A 266 -6.08 26.94 -18.34
N LEU A 267 -5.73 26.01 -19.25
CA LEU A 267 -6.68 25.04 -19.78
C LEU A 267 -7.31 24.18 -18.67
N PHE A 268 -6.49 23.71 -17.74
CA PHE A 268 -6.97 22.94 -16.58
C PHE A 268 -7.96 23.73 -15.73
N SER A 269 -7.73 25.02 -15.50
CA SER A 269 -8.65 25.85 -14.69
C SER A 269 -10.05 25.95 -15.32
N LEU A 270 -10.12 25.96 -16.65
CA LEU A 270 -11.38 25.98 -17.41
C LEU A 270 -12.07 24.62 -17.43
N LEU A 271 -11.29 23.55 -17.65
CA LEU A 271 -11.81 22.18 -17.80
C LEU A 271 -11.99 21.42 -16.48
N ARG A 272 -11.44 21.90 -15.37
CA ARG A 272 -11.49 21.20 -14.09
C ARG A 272 -12.90 20.81 -13.62
N PRO A 273 -13.94 21.66 -13.73
CA PRO A 273 -15.29 21.25 -13.35
C PRO A 273 -15.80 20.07 -14.21
N LEU A 274 -15.57 20.14 -15.53
CA LEU A 274 -15.95 19.06 -16.46
C LEU A 274 -15.20 17.76 -16.20
N MET A 275 -13.89 17.84 -15.96
CA MET A 275 -13.07 16.67 -15.58
C MET A 275 -13.58 16.04 -14.28
N ARG A 276 -13.86 16.85 -13.26
CA ARG A 276 -14.43 16.33 -11.99
C ARG A 276 -15.80 15.68 -12.21
N HIS A 277 -16.67 16.27 -13.04
CA HIS A 277 -17.96 15.67 -13.39
C HIS A 277 -17.76 14.29 -14.04
N CYS A 278 -16.87 14.18 -15.02
CA CYS A 278 -16.51 12.91 -15.65
C CYS A 278 -15.98 11.87 -14.63
N LEU A 279 -15.07 12.29 -13.72
CA LEU A 279 -14.43 11.39 -12.77
C LEU A 279 -15.36 10.93 -11.62
N LEU A 280 -16.37 11.72 -11.30
CA LEU A 280 -17.34 11.43 -10.24
C LEU A 280 -18.60 10.72 -10.75
N GLY A 281 -18.81 10.68 -12.06
CA GLY A 281 -19.95 10.04 -12.69
C GLY A 281 -19.83 8.52 -12.80
N ASP A 282 -20.81 7.92 -13.50
CA ASP A 282 -20.96 6.47 -13.62
C ASP A 282 -20.04 5.82 -14.66
N ASN A 283 -19.33 6.62 -15.47
CA ASN A 283 -18.38 6.14 -16.48
C ASN A 283 -17.06 6.91 -16.44
N PRO A 284 -16.28 6.80 -15.34
CA PRO A 284 -15.07 7.58 -15.15
C PRO A 284 -13.96 7.14 -16.12
N SER A 285 -13.26 8.13 -16.70
CA SER A 285 -12.19 7.92 -17.68
C SER A 285 -10.81 7.91 -17.02
N VAL A 286 -10.04 6.83 -17.20
CA VAL A 286 -8.66 6.72 -16.69
C VAL A 286 -7.71 7.74 -17.34
N PRO A 287 -7.74 7.98 -18.69
CA PRO A 287 -6.97 9.07 -19.29
C PRO A 287 -7.29 10.44 -18.69
N CYS A 288 -8.57 10.76 -18.48
CA CYS A 288 -9.00 11.99 -17.80
C CYS A 288 -8.43 12.06 -16.36
N PHE A 289 -8.45 10.95 -15.62
CA PHE A 289 -7.87 10.87 -14.28
C PHE A 289 -6.36 11.13 -14.28
N ASN A 290 -5.62 10.54 -15.21
CA ASN A 290 -4.18 10.76 -15.31
C ASN A 290 -3.84 12.22 -15.68
N ALA A 291 -4.59 12.82 -16.59
CA ALA A 291 -4.46 14.25 -16.93
C ALA A 291 -4.81 15.15 -15.72
N TYR A 292 -5.89 14.82 -15.00
CA TYR A 292 -6.30 15.54 -13.78
C TYR A 292 -5.19 15.51 -12.71
N ARG A 293 -4.62 14.33 -12.43
CA ARG A 293 -3.53 14.16 -11.46
C ARG A 293 -2.32 15.01 -11.81
N LEU A 294 -1.90 14.99 -13.07
CA LEU A 294 -0.74 15.76 -13.54
C LEU A 294 -0.98 17.26 -13.41
N CYS A 295 -2.11 17.76 -13.90
CA CYS A 295 -2.44 19.19 -13.83
C CYS A 295 -2.63 19.65 -12.37
N TYR A 296 -3.25 18.84 -11.52
CA TYR A 296 -3.40 19.15 -10.10
C TYR A 296 -2.05 19.20 -9.40
N TYR A 297 -1.14 18.28 -9.70
CA TYR A 297 0.24 18.30 -9.18
C TYR A 297 1.00 19.57 -9.60
N LEU A 298 0.95 19.94 -10.88
CA LEU A 298 1.54 21.19 -11.39
C LEU A 298 0.94 22.43 -10.71
N GLN A 299 -0.38 22.43 -10.46
CA GLN A 299 -1.05 23.51 -9.73
C GLN A 299 -0.54 23.65 -8.30
N LEU A 300 -0.32 22.52 -7.61
CA LEU A 300 0.23 22.50 -6.25
C LEU A 300 1.66 23.05 -6.22
N LEU A 301 2.51 22.63 -7.16
CA LEU A 301 3.89 23.12 -7.28
C LEU A 301 3.93 24.65 -7.45
N LYS A 302 3.05 25.21 -8.30
CA LYS A 302 2.97 26.66 -8.53
C LYS A 302 2.52 27.44 -7.28
N LYS A 303 1.71 26.81 -6.41
CA LYS A 303 1.26 27.44 -5.15
C LYS A 303 2.34 27.46 -4.07
N GLN A 304 3.30 26.55 -4.10
CA GLN A 304 4.43 26.54 -3.14
C GLN A 304 5.52 27.57 -3.48
N VAL A 305 5.61 28.00 -4.74
CA VAL A 305 6.59 28.98 -5.22
C VAL A 305 6.13 30.44 -4.95
N LYS A 306 4.87 30.62 -4.54
CA LYS A 306 4.31 31.90 -4.06
C LYS A 306 4.29 31.93 -2.55
#